data_12b97d8fd5bffd5fe72c293a91ad39b5
#
_entry.id   12b97d8fd5bffd5fe72c293a91ad39b5
#
_cell.length_a   1.000
_cell.length_b   1.000
_cell.length_c   1.000
_cell.angle_alpha   90.00
_cell.angle_beta   90.00
_cell.angle_gamma   90.00
#
_symmetry.space_group_name_H-M   'P 1'
#
loop_
_entity.id
_entity.type
_entity.pdbx_description
1 polymer ?
#
loop_
_entity_poly.entity_id
_entity_poly.type
_entity_poly.pdbx_seq_one_letter_code
_entity_poly.pdbx_strand_id
1 'polypeptide(L)'
;MNGTLVYEDYISLYNRKKIKSLSFKKSQIQPSSIDLSLSEECYEIKTSFLSPDNKVRDKLRKIYSKKISLKTPKIFKKNKTYIVRLNETLNLSNSITGHCNPKSSTGRLNIFCRTILDYCDEYEKIPNNYKGEMFLEITTRSFDIKISKGDKLNQMRLRKKINYYLNDRDLKKINKKTPLIFTDKKNIIENGLRVSVDLSNNDEVCAYVAKKTSLKINFSKINFYEIKKFWKPLMPKNNCLIIEKNKFYILKSKEKICIPSNLAGEMIPYDTGIGDFRAHYAGFFDPGFGDPEGSYAVLEVKTNELPFILEDGQTIARIKYEKLNKKTSVVYGSNINSNYQNQKLALSKHFK
;
A
#
# COMPACT_ATOMS: atom_id res chain seq x y z
N MET A 1 -14.67 -12.70 -17.97
CA MET A 1 -13.24 -12.85 -18.28
C MET A 1 -12.43 -12.97 -16.98
N ASN A 2 -11.21 -13.51 -17.06
CA ASN A 2 -10.32 -13.65 -15.90
C ASN A 2 -9.46 -12.41 -15.74
N GLY A 3 -9.04 -12.11 -14.51
CA GLY A 3 -8.16 -10.97 -14.23
C GLY A 3 -8.61 -10.15 -13.03
N THR A 4 -7.93 -9.03 -12.83
CA THR A 4 -8.22 -8.07 -11.77
C THR A 4 -9.54 -7.36 -12.05
N LEU A 5 -10.40 -7.27 -11.04
CA LEU A 5 -11.69 -6.60 -11.12
C LEU A 5 -11.49 -5.08 -11.23
N VAL A 6 -12.36 -4.45 -12.00
CA VAL A 6 -12.33 -3.02 -12.28
C VAL A 6 -13.49 -2.29 -11.59
N TYR A 7 -13.46 -0.96 -11.65
CA TYR A 7 -14.43 -0.06 -11.02
C TYR A 7 -15.87 -0.54 -11.13
N GLU A 8 -16.33 -0.92 -12.34
CA GLU A 8 -17.70 -1.36 -12.61
C GLU A 8 -18.05 -2.69 -11.90
N ASP A 9 -17.06 -3.55 -11.72
CA ASP A 9 -17.26 -4.80 -10.98
C ASP A 9 -17.52 -4.55 -9.49
N TYR A 10 -16.80 -3.60 -8.89
CA TYR A 10 -17.03 -3.22 -7.49
C TYR A 10 -18.42 -2.60 -7.29
N ILE A 11 -18.89 -1.76 -8.22
CA ILE A 11 -20.28 -1.26 -8.23
C ILE A 11 -21.26 -2.42 -8.28
N SER A 12 -21.04 -3.38 -9.19
CA SER A 12 -21.89 -4.57 -9.31
C SER A 12 -21.88 -5.43 -8.05
N LEU A 13 -20.70 -5.66 -7.45
CA LEU A 13 -20.58 -6.43 -6.21
C LEU A 13 -21.29 -5.75 -5.04
N TYR A 14 -21.24 -4.43 -4.94
CA TYR A 14 -21.97 -3.67 -3.94
C TYR A 14 -23.48 -3.77 -4.15
N ASN A 15 -23.98 -3.52 -5.35
CA ASN A 15 -25.41 -3.59 -5.68
C ASN A 15 -26.00 -4.99 -5.43
N ARG A 16 -25.20 -6.04 -5.71
CA ARG A 16 -25.56 -7.44 -5.43
C ARG A 16 -25.34 -7.87 -3.98
N LYS A 17 -25.02 -6.94 -3.07
CA LYS A 17 -24.75 -7.20 -1.65
C LYS A 17 -23.63 -8.24 -1.42
N LYS A 18 -22.69 -8.37 -2.37
CA LYS A 18 -21.48 -9.20 -2.23
C LYS A 18 -20.39 -8.49 -1.43
N ILE A 19 -20.37 -7.17 -1.50
CA ILE A 19 -19.68 -6.28 -0.57
C ILE A 19 -20.76 -5.47 0.13
N LYS A 20 -20.81 -5.50 1.45
CA LYS A 20 -21.72 -4.69 2.26
C LYS A 20 -20.91 -3.73 3.11
N SER A 21 -21.40 -2.51 3.32
CA SER A 21 -20.83 -1.54 4.25
C SER A 21 -21.93 -0.64 4.81
N LEU A 22 -21.86 -0.34 6.09
CA LEU A 22 -22.80 0.58 6.76
C LEU A 22 -22.61 2.04 6.37
N SER A 23 -21.47 2.38 5.78
CA SER A 23 -21.08 3.76 5.45
C SER A 23 -20.44 3.87 4.07
N PHE A 24 -20.88 3.05 3.12
CA PHE A 24 -20.34 3.03 1.77
C PHE A 24 -20.48 4.39 1.07
N LYS A 25 -19.38 4.80 0.46
CA LYS A 25 -19.35 5.95 -0.46
C LYS A 25 -18.76 5.50 -1.80
N LYS A 26 -19.38 5.88 -2.90
CA LYS A 26 -18.89 5.57 -4.26
C LYS A 26 -17.43 5.99 -4.46
N SER A 27 -16.99 7.06 -3.78
CA SER A 27 -15.60 7.54 -3.77
C SER A 27 -14.59 6.60 -3.10
N GLN A 28 -15.03 5.47 -2.52
CA GLN A 28 -14.13 4.43 -2.04
C GLN A 28 -13.64 3.53 -3.18
N ILE A 29 -14.41 3.44 -4.26
CA ILE A 29 -14.04 2.60 -5.41
C ILE A 29 -12.99 3.32 -6.25
N GLN A 30 -11.88 2.66 -6.47
CA GLN A 30 -10.76 3.07 -7.29
C GLN A 30 -10.77 2.31 -8.63
N PRO A 31 -9.93 2.62 -9.62
CA PRO A 31 -9.96 1.96 -10.93
C PRO A 31 -9.87 0.43 -10.88
N SER A 32 -9.12 -0.14 -9.94
CA SER A 32 -8.94 -1.58 -9.79
C SER A 32 -8.88 -2.05 -8.33
N SER A 33 -9.39 -1.25 -7.42
CA SER A 33 -9.44 -1.57 -5.97
C SER A 33 -10.57 -0.86 -5.26
N ILE A 34 -10.77 -1.15 -3.98
CA ILE A 34 -11.68 -0.43 -3.10
C ILE A 34 -10.98 -0.06 -1.80
N ASP A 35 -11.11 1.20 -1.38
CA ASP A 35 -10.66 1.68 -0.09
C ASP A 35 -11.52 1.12 1.03
N LEU A 36 -10.90 0.47 2.01
CA LEU A 36 -11.56 -0.07 3.19
C LEU A 36 -11.61 0.99 4.30
N SER A 37 -12.76 1.09 4.96
CA SER A 37 -13.01 2.12 5.97
C SER A 37 -13.10 1.55 7.37
N LEU A 38 -12.54 2.25 8.35
CA LEU A 38 -12.58 1.84 9.75
C LEU A 38 -13.98 2.00 10.35
N SER A 39 -14.46 1.00 11.09
CA SER A 39 -15.65 1.14 11.92
C SER A 39 -15.31 1.86 13.24
N GLU A 40 -16.29 1.97 14.12
CA GLU A 40 -16.08 2.52 15.46
C GLU A 40 -15.48 1.49 16.44
N GLU A 41 -15.48 0.20 16.08
CA GLU A 41 -15.06 -0.89 16.94
C GLU A 41 -13.56 -1.11 16.86
N CYS A 42 -12.86 -0.87 17.97
CA CYS A 42 -11.41 -0.94 18.06
C CYS A 42 -10.98 -1.64 19.37
N TYR A 43 -9.87 -2.37 19.28
CA TYR A 43 -9.26 -3.09 20.40
C TYR A 43 -7.76 -2.82 20.45
N GLU A 44 -7.22 -2.47 21.61
CA GLU A 44 -5.78 -2.47 21.86
C GLU A 44 -5.35 -3.89 22.22
N ILE A 45 -4.28 -4.41 21.58
CA ILE A 45 -3.76 -5.75 21.80
C ILE A 45 -2.26 -5.70 22.12
N LYS A 46 -1.76 -6.74 22.81
CA LYS A 46 -0.31 -6.90 23.11
C LYS A 46 0.38 -7.82 22.13
N THR A 47 -0.34 -8.76 21.53
CA THR A 47 0.21 -9.81 20.67
C THR A 47 -0.60 -9.90 19.39
N SER A 48 0.09 -9.89 18.24
CA SER A 48 -0.51 -10.12 16.93
C SER A 48 -0.93 -11.58 16.76
N PHE A 49 -1.89 -11.87 15.88
CA PHE A 49 -2.41 -13.21 15.64
C PHE A 49 -2.99 -13.38 14.25
N LEU A 50 -3.09 -14.62 13.82
CA LEU A 50 -3.92 -15.08 12.69
C LEU A 50 -5.05 -15.98 13.22
N SER A 51 -6.08 -16.20 12.42
CA SER A 51 -7.27 -16.94 12.84
C SER A 51 -7.65 -18.09 11.89
N PRO A 52 -6.76 -19.11 11.73
CA PRO A 52 -6.99 -20.20 10.78
C PRO A 52 -8.25 -21.04 11.10
N ASP A 53 -8.52 -21.30 12.38
CA ASP A 53 -9.57 -22.26 12.81
C ASP A 53 -10.77 -21.59 13.45
N ASN A 54 -10.74 -20.27 13.64
CA ASN A 54 -11.75 -19.55 14.43
C ASN A 54 -12.12 -18.21 13.79
N LYS A 55 -13.17 -17.59 14.31
CA LYS A 55 -13.46 -16.19 14.02
C LYS A 55 -12.46 -15.27 14.73
N VAL A 56 -12.10 -14.20 14.09
CA VAL A 56 -11.25 -13.14 14.67
C VAL A 56 -11.82 -12.62 15.99
N ARG A 57 -13.14 -12.47 16.08
CA ARG A 57 -13.83 -12.04 17.31
C ARG A 57 -13.59 -12.95 18.49
N ASP A 58 -13.54 -14.26 18.28
CA ASP A 58 -13.37 -15.24 19.36
C ASP A 58 -11.95 -15.17 19.94
N LYS A 59 -10.93 -14.97 19.09
CA LYS A 59 -9.57 -14.71 19.54
C LYS A 59 -9.45 -13.35 20.22
N LEU A 60 -10.04 -12.29 19.66
CA LEU A 60 -10.00 -10.95 20.24
C LEU A 60 -10.54 -10.95 21.68
N ARG A 61 -11.66 -11.62 21.96
CA ARG A 61 -12.25 -11.72 23.32
C ARG A 61 -11.27 -12.22 24.37
N LYS A 62 -10.28 -13.04 23.97
CA LYS A 62 -9.27 -13.64 24.87
C LYS A 62 -8.02 -12.79 25.06
N ILE A 63 -7.68 -11.93 24.09
CA ILE A 63 -6.36 -11.28 24.04
C ILE A 63 -6.37 -9.75 24.10
N TYR A 64 -7.53 -9.09 23.90
CA TYR A 64 -7.51 -7.63 23.94
C TYR A 64 -7.27 -7.11 25.35
N SER A 65 -6.47 -6.06 25.46
CA SER A 65 -6.21 -5.39 26.73
C SER A 65 -7.22 -4.28 27.00
N LYS A 66 -7.77 -3.67 25.95
CA LYS A 66 -8.72 -2.57 26.04
C LYS A 66 -9.63 -2.49 24.81
N LYS A 67 -10.92 -2.32 25.02
CA LYS A 67 -11.88 -1.95 23.97
C LYS A 67 -11.98 -0.43 23.87
N ILE A 68 -11.97 0.11 22.65
CA ILE A 68 -11.94 1.54 22.34
C ILE A 68 -13.03 1.85 21.32
N SER A 69 -13.71 3.00 21.46
CA SER A 69 -14.63 3.48 20.43
C SER A 69 -14.00 4.60 19.61
N LEU A 70 -14.03 4.45 18.27
CA LEU A 70 -13.58 5.45 17.30
C LEU A 70 -14.70 6.42 16.86
N LYS A 71 -15.86 6.46 17.55
CA LYS A 71 -16.88 7.48 17.34
C LYS A 71 -16.30 8.89 17.46
N THR A 72 -15.40 9.06 18.43
CA THR A 72 -14.54 10.25 18.55
C THR A 72 -13.10 9.88 18.20
N PRO A 73 -12.33 10.79 17.57
CA PRO A 73 -10.95 10.51 17.18
C PRO A 73 -10.08 10.06 18.36
N LYS A 74 -9.31 8.99 18.19
CA LYS A 74 -8.39 8.44 19.19
C LYS A 74 -6.95 8.48 18.71
N ILE A 75 -6.02 8.63 19.66
CA ILE A 75 -4.60 8.61 19.38
C ILE A 75 -4.11 7.17 19.44
N PHE A 76 -3.66 6.68 18.30
CA PHE A 76 -2.91 5.43 18.19
C PHE A 76 -1.45 5.75 18.50
N LYS A 77 -1.01 5.28 19.66
CA LYS A 77 0.34 5.57 20.17
C LYS A 77 1.37 4.74 19.40
N LYS A 78 2.52 5.34 19.17
CA LYS A 78 3.66 4.70 18.53
C LYS A 78 4.01 3.37 19.23
N ASN A 79 4.26 2.34 18.41
CA ASN A 79 4.59 0.96 18.82
C ASN A 79 3.50 0.22 19.62
N LYS A 80 2.29 0.76 19.69
CA LYS A 80 1.13 0.01 20.17
C LYS A 80 0.35 -0.54 19.00
N THR A 81 -0.24 -1.71 19.19
CA THR A 81 -1.01 -2.42 18.16
C THR A 81 -2.49 -2.40 18.47
N TYR A 82 -3.27 -2.14 17.47
CA TYR A 82 -4.72 -2.03 17.53
C TYR A 82 -5.35 -2.93 16.47
N ILE A 83 -6.47 -3.54 16.80
CA ILE A 83 -7.34 -4.22 15.82
C ILE A 83 -8.61 -3.39 15.67
N VAL A 84 -8.91 -3.00 14.45
CA VAL A 84 -10.14 -2.26 14.13
C VAL A 84 -10.98 -3.08 13.17
N ARG A 85 -12.27 -3.26 13.49
CA ARG A 85 -13.19 -3.84 12.54
C ARG A 85 -13.38 -2.89 11.36
N LEU A 86 -13.39 -3.41 10.14
CA LEU A 86 -13.74 -2.63 8.95
C LEU A 86 -15.26 -2.51 8.78
N ASN A 87 -15.73 -1.46 8.14
CA ASN A 87 -17.15 -1.30 7.84
C ASN A 87 -17.61 -2.29 6.77
N GLU A 88 -16.70 -2.67 5.89
CA GLU A 88 -16.95 -3.60 4.80
C GLU A 88 -17.02 -5.04 5.33
N THR A 89 -18.02 -5.78 4.86
CA THR A 89 -18.15 -7.24 5.02
C THR A 89 -18.31 -7.87 3.64
N LEU A 90 -17.82 -9.09 3.51
CA LEU A 90 -17.79 -9.79 2.23
C LEU A 90 -18.77 -10.98 2.22
N ASN A 91 -19.32 -11.26 1.04
CA ASN A 91 -20.10 -12.46 0.71
C ASN A 91 -19.75 -12.85 -0.73
N LEU A 92 -18.49 -13.23 -0.94
CA LEU A 92 -17.96 -13.51 -2.27
C LEU A 92 -18.40 -14.87 -2.80
N SER A 93 -18.33 -15.05 -4.11
CA SER A 93 -18.58 -16.30 -4.81
C SER A 93 -17.30 -17.09 -5.06
N ASN A 94 -17.43 -18.38 -5.41
CA ASN A 94 -16.32 -19.32 -5.62
C ASN A 94 -15.29 -18.97 -6.71
N SER A 95 -15.39 -17.88 -7.40
CA SER A 95 -14.42 -17.50 -8.44
C SER A 95 -13.67 -16.20 -8.13
N ILE A 96 -13.90 -15.64 -6.95
CA ILE A 96 -13.31 -14.36 -6.56
C ILE A 96 -12.39 -14.58 -5.36
N THR A 97 -11.15 -14.19 -5.54
CA THR A 97 -10.12 -14.07 -4.49
C THR A 97 -9.67 -12.62 -4.41
N GLY A 98 -8.83 -12.30 -3.47
CA GLY A 98 -8.30 -10.94 -3.38
C GLY A 98 -7.09 -10.82 -2.48
N HIS A 99 -6.58 -9.60 -2.47
CA HIS A 99 -5.47 -9.20 -1.62
C HIS A 99 -5.71 -7.78 -1.13
N CYS A 100 -5.30 -7.50 0.10
CA CYS A 100 -5.33 -6.16 0.67
C CYS A 100 -3.92 -5.60 0.72
N ASN A 101 -3.80 -4.28 0.70
CA ASN A 101 -2.53 -3.57 0.90
C ASN A 101 -2.79 -2.23 1.59
N PRO A 102 -1.86 -1.74 2.42
CA PRO A 102 -1.93 -0.37 2.90
C PRO A 102 -2.02 0.63 1.75
N LYS A 103 -2.71 1.73 1.97
CA LYS A 103 -2.70 2.85 1.03
C LYS A 103 -1.34 3.55 1.06
N SER A 104 -0.88 4.10 -0.05
CA SER A 104 0.40 4.83 -0.13
C SER A 104 0.52 5.94 0.93
N SER A 105 -0.56 6.68 1.22
CA SER A 105 -0.55 7.69 2.28
C SER A 105 -0.38 7.10 3.69
N THR A 106 -0.80 5.86 3.91
CA THR A 106 -0.62 5.11 5.15
C THR A 106 0.82 4.62 5.29
N GLY A 107 1.34 4.00 4.25
CA GLY A 107 2.71 3.50 4.21
C GLY A 107 3.72 4.62 4.42
N ARG A 108 3.57 5.77 3.73
CA ARG A 108 4.45 6.94 3.88
C ARG A 108 4.42 7.61 5.26
N LEU A 109 3.51 7.22 6.15
CA LEU A 109 3.51 7.59 7.57
C LEU A 109 4.13 6.52 8.46
N ASN A 110 4.64 5.42 7.88
CA ASN A 110 5.10 4.25 8.61
C ASN A 110 4.02 3.66 9.54
N ILE A 111 2.79 3.61 9.03
CA ILE A 111 1.69 2.93 9.69
C ILE A 111 1.62 1.51 9.13
N PHE A 112 2.02 0.55 9.92
CA PHE A 112 1.95 -0.86 9.58
C PHE A 112 0.52 -1.36 9.71
N CYS A 113 -0.09 -1.77 8.61
CA CYS A 113 -1.45 -2.28 8.56
C CYS A 113 -1.47 -3.67 7.94
N ARG A 114 -2.27 -4.58 8.50
CA ARG A 114 -2.51 -5.92 7.94
C ARG A 114 -3.96 -6.32 8.16
N THR A 115 -4.61 -6.80 7.10
CA THR A 115 -5.97 -7.33 7.20
C THR A 115 -5.94 -8.74 7.78
N ILE A 116 -6.86 -9.02 8.71
CA ILE A 116 -7.07 -10.33 9.32
C ILE A 116 -8.51 -10.75 9.03
N LEU A 117 -8.69 -11.98 8.59
CA LEU A 117 -9.98 -12.57 8.25
C LEU A 117 -10.28 -13.80 9.13
N ASP A 118 -11.57 -14.11 9.25
CA ASP A 118 -12.03 -15.34 9.86
C ASP A 118 -11.55 -16.54 9.05
N TYR A 119 -11.12 -17.60 9.72
CA TYR A 119 -10.70 -18.88 9.11
C TYR A 119 -9.60 -18.68 8.03
N CYS A 120 -8.65 -17.78 8.28
CA CYS A 120 -7.56 -17.49 7.36
C CYS A 120 -6.21 -17.49 8.10
N ASP A 121 -5.24 -18.17 7.49
CA ASP A 121 -3.88 -18.38 7.99
C ASP A 121 -2.85 -17.39 7.41
N GLU A 122 -3.30 -16.46 6.54
CA GLU A 122 -2.45 -15.46 5.92
C GLU A 122 -3.03 -14.05 6.11
N TYR A 123 -2.15 -13.10 6.42
CA TYR A 123 -2.50 -11.69 6.38
C TYR A 123 -2.76 -11.22 4.95
N GLU A 124 -3.60 -10.19 4.81
CA GLU A 124 -3.92 -9.50 3.56
C GLU A 124 -4.61 -10.37 2.50
N LYS A 125 -4.67 -11.67 2.67
CA LYS A 125 -5.29 -12.62 1.73
C LYS A 125 -6.81 -12.67 1.91
N ILE A 126 -7.53 -12.59 0.81
CA ILE A 126 -8.97 -12.87 0.74
C ILE A 126 -9.16 -14.20 0.03
N PRO A 127 -9.48 -15.27 0.77
CA PRO A 127 -9.64 -16.58 0.18
C PRO A 127 -10.87 -16.66 -0.73
N ASN A 128 -10.88 -17.67 -1.57
CA ASN A 128 -12.02 -17.98 -2.42
C ASN A 128 -13.29 -18.20 -1.59
N ASN A 129 -14.43 -17.72 -2.08
CA ASN A 129 -15.72 -17.86 -1.41
C ASN A 129 -15.79 -17.26 0.01
N TYR A 130 -14.97 -16.29 0.33
CA TYR A 130 -14.96 -15.69 1.66
C TYR A 130 -16.30 -15.01 2.00
N LYS A 131 -16.81 -15.32 3.18
CA LYS A 131 -18.04 -14.75 3.75
C LYS A 131 -17.77 -14.38 5.20
N GLY A 132 -17.72 -13.10 5.53
CA GLY A 132 -17.39 -12.69 6.89
C GLY A 132 -17.06 -11.22 7.06
N GLU A 133 -16.68 -10.91 8.28
CA GLU A 133 -16.15 -9.60 8.68
C GLU A 133 -14.67 -9.48 8.30
N MET A 134 -14.20 -8.25 8.25
CA MET A 134 -12.80 -7.93 8.02
C MET A 134 -12.28 -7.09 9.18
N PHE A 135 -11.06 -7.37 9.60
CA PHE A 135 -10.38 -6.63 10.66
C PHE A 135 -9.03 -6.12 10.16
N LEU A 136 -8.64 -4.96 10.62
CA LEU A 136 -7.36 -4.35 10.29
C LEU A 136 -6.49 -4.24 11.54
N GLU A 137 -5.36 -4.93 11.54
CA GLU A 137 -4.29 -4.70 12.51
C GLU A 137 -3.54 -3.42 12.14
N ILE A 138 -3.34 -2.54 13.09
CA ILE A 138 -2.71 -1.23 12.88
C ILE A 138 -1.65 -1.01 13.94
N THR A 139 -0.41 -0.76 13.52
CA THR A 139 0.69 -0.35 14.39
C THR A 139 1.37 0.88 13.81
N THR A 140 1.32 2.00 14.52
CA THR A 140 2.06 3.20 14.12
C THR A 140 3.52 3.07 14.56
N ARG A 141 4.48 3.32 13.67
CA ARG A 141 5.90 3.06 13.94
C ARG A 141 6.75 4.33 14.12
N SER A 142 6.43 5.42 13.43
CA SER A 142 7.20 6.66 13.49
C SER A 142 6.54 7.75 14.31
N PHE A 143 5.22 7.89 14.22
CA PHE A 143 4.46 8.99 14.82
C PHE A 143 3.24 8.50 15.58
N ASP A 144 2.79 9.26 16.57
CA ASP A 144 1.45 9.11 17.13
C ASP A 144 0.43 9.62 16.12
N ILE A 145 -0.57 8.82 15.79
CA ILE A 145 -1.58 9.15 14.77
C ILE A 145 -2.97 9.24 15.41
N LYS A 146 -3.67 10.34 15.17
CA LYS A 146 -5.07 10.50 15.56
C LYS A 146 -5.96 9.94 14.45
N ILE A 147 -6.69 8.88 14.76
CA ILE A 147 -7.53 8.09 13.85
C ILE A 147 -8.99 8.13 14.28
N SER A 148 -9.88 8.08 13.31
CA SER A 148 -11.34 8.16 13.47
C SER A 148 -12.06 7.08 12.69
N LYS A 149 -13.31 6.80 13.07
CA LYS A 149 -14.25 6.05 12.24
C LYS A 149 -14.32 6.67 10.83
N GLY A 150 -14.30 5.81 9.81
CA GLY A 150 -14.36 6.21 8.41
C GLY A 150 -13.00 6.52 7.76
N ASP A 151 -11.91 6.61 8.54
CA ASP A 151 -10.57 6.72 7.97
C ASP A 151 -10.24 5.48 7.14
N LYS A 152 -9.48 5.67 6.05
CA LYS A 152 -9.18 4.65 5.05
C LYS A 152 -7.68 4.42 4.99
N LEU A 153 -7.20 3.40 5.71
CA LEU A 153 -5.79 3.08 5.81
C LEU A 153 -5.36 1.97 4.86
N ASN A 154 -6.30 1.10 4.49
CA ASN A 154 -6.05 -0.08 3.67
C ASN A 154 -6.97 -0.08 2.44
N GLN A 155 -6.62 -0.85 1.43
CA GLN A 155 -7.36 -1.03 0.19
C GLN A 155 -7.38 -2.50 -0.20
N MET A 156 -8.42 -2.92 -0.91
CA MET A 156 -8.64 -4.29 -1.33
C MET A 156 -8.71 -4.38 -2.84
N ARG A 157 -7.95 -5.31 -3.43
CA ARG A 157 -8.02 -5.67 -4.84
C ARG A 157 -8.55 -7.09 -5.00
N LEU A 158 -9.63 -7.23 -5.73
CA LEU A 158 -10.27 -8.51 -6.02
C LEU A 158 -9.94 -9.00 -7.42
N ARG A 159 -9.90 -10.31 -7.61
CA ARG A 159 -9.47 -10.98 -8.84
C ARG A 159 -10.35 -12.18 -9.15
N LYS A 160 -10.56 -12.45 -10.42
CA LYS A 160 -11.17 -13.71 -10.91
C LYS A 160 -10.08 -14.64 -11.41
N LYS A 161 -10.01 -15.86 -10.85
CA LYS A 161 -8.99 -16.91 -11.09
C LYS A 161 -7.57 -16.59 -10.57
N ILE A 162 -6.70 -17.60 -10.56
CA ILE A 162 -5.44 -17.65 -9.81
C ILE A 162 -4.26 -17.02 -10.59
N ASN A 163 -4.14 -17.22 -11.91
CA ASN A 163 -3.02 -16.70 -12.69
C ASN A 163 -3.33 -15.34 -13.32
N TYR A 164 -3.09 -14.29 -12.59
CA TYR A 164 -3.38 -12.92 -13.00
C TYR A 164 -2.13 -12.08 -13.30
N TYR A 165 -0.96 -12.46 -12.80
CA TYR A 165 0.28 -11.77 -13.12
C TYR A 165 0.76 -12.10 -14.53
N LEU A 166 1.24 -11.06 -15.21
CA LEU A 166 1.94 -11.21 -16.48
C LEU A 166 3.33 -11.80 -16.24
N ASN A 167 3.73 -12.76 -17.08
CA ASN A 167 5.09 -13.27 -17.10
C ASN A 167 6.04 -12.28 -17.82
N ASP A 168 7.34 -12.46 -17.65
CA ASP A 168 8.35 -11.55 -18.19
C ASP A 168 8.33 -11.50 -19.73
N ARG A 169 8.00 -12.59 -20.42
CA ARG A 169 7.87 -12.62 -21.89
C ARG A 169 6.76 -11.69 -22.37
N ASP A 170 5.62 -11.73 -21.71
CA ASP A 170 4.48 -10.87 -22.04
C ASP A 170 4.77 -9.42 -21.69
N LEU A 171 5.41 -9.16 -20.54
CA LEU A 171 5.83 -7.81 -20.13
C LEU A 171 6.82 -7.19 -21.13
N LYS A 172 7.83 -7.97 -21.59
CA LYS A 172 8.79 -7.52 -22.61
C LYS A 172 8.10 -7.17 -23.94
N LYS A 173 7.10 -7.97 -24.34
CA LYS A 173 6.30 -7.65 -25.55
C LYS A 173 5.49 -6.39 -25.40
N ILE A 174 4.87 -6.17 -24.24
CA ILE A 174 4.09 -4.96 -23.95
C ILE A 174 5.01 -3.75 -23.91
N ASN A 175 6.13 -3.84 -23.17
CA ASN A 175 7.09 -2.74 -23.04
C ASN A 175 7.68 -2.26 -24.37
N LYS A 176 7.79 -3.15 -25.37
CA LYS A 176 8.21 -2.75 -26.73
C LYS A 176 7.17 -1.92 -27.47
N LYS A 177 5.88 -2.10 -27.16
CA LYS A 177 4.76 -1.37 -27.82
C LYS A 177 4.33 -0.15 -27.03
N THR A 178 4.30 -0.26 -25.71
CA THR A 178 3.88 0.77 -24.77
C THR A 178 4.87 0.76 -23.61
N PRO A 179 5.71 1.79 -23.48
CA PRO A 179 6.71 1.84 -22.43
C PRO A 179 6.09 1.68 -21.03
N LEU A 180 6.52 0.66 -20.29
CA LEU A 180 6.16 0.44 -18.89
C LEU A 180 7.13 1.11 -17.92
N ILE A 181 8.30 1.49 -18.44
CA ILE A 181 9.38 2.11 -17.70
C ILE A 181 10.22 2.99 -18.62
N PHE A 182 10.64 4.13 -18.13
CA PHE A 182 11.46 5.12 -18.83
C PHE A 182 12.85 5.08 -18.22
N THR A 183 13.80 4.46 -18.95
CA THR A 183 15.20 4.28 -18.52
C THR A 183 16.06 3.81 -19.68
N ASP A 184 17.36 4.11 -19.63
CA ASP A 184 18.37 3.61 -20.56
C ASP A 184 18.96 2.25 -20.16
N LYS A 185 18.57 1.73 -18.98
CA LYS A 185 19.07 0.44 -18.48
C LYS A 185 18.53 -0.73 -19.30
N LYS A 186 19.42 -1.70 -19.56
CA LYS A 186 19.08 -3.00 -20.16
C LYS A 186 18.63 -3.97 -19.06
N ASN A 187 17.92 -5.06 -19.45
CA ASN A 187 17.52 -6.17 -18.57
C ASN A 187 16.70 -5.78 -17.32
N ILE A 188 15.84 -4.80 -17.46
CA ILE A 188 14.96 -4.27 -16.38
C ILE A 188 13.76 -5.16 -16.08
N ILE A 189 13.45 -6.16 -16.94
CA ILE A 189 12.33 -7.11 -16.75
C ILE A 189 12.89 -8.47 -16.47
N GLU A 190 12.87 -8.84 -15.21
CA GLU A 190 13.25 -10.15 -14.70
C GLU A 190 12.47 -10.43 -13.43
N ASN A 191 11.60 -11.44 -13.49
CA ASN A 191 10.62 -11.77 -12.46
C ASN A 191 9.73 -10.55 -12.09
N GLY A 192 9.29 -9.78 -13.12
CA GLY A 192 8.63 -8.50 -13.05
C GLY A 192 9.54 -7.33 -13.43
N LEU A 193 9.01 -6.12 -13.34
CA LEU A 193 9.74 -4.89 -13.65
C LEU A 193 10.60 -4.48 -12.44
N ARG A 194 11.91 -4.41 -12.61
CA ARG A 194 12.83 -3.97 -11.56
C ARG A 194 12.76 -2.46 -11.35
N VAL A 195 12.78 -2.03 -10.11
CA VAL A 195 12.79 -0.62 -9.69
C VAL A 195 14.02 -0.39 -8.83
N SER A 196 14.82 0.61 -9.18
CA SER A 196 16.04 1.00 -8.45
C SER A 196 15.89 2.35 -7.75
N VAL A 197 16.77 2.60 -6.79
CA VAL A 197 16.82 3.87 -6.05
C VAL A 197 17.59 4.95 -6.80
N ASP A 198 17.16 6.20 -6.69
CA ASP A 198 17.84 7.37 -7.25
C ASP A 198 18.66 8.09 -6.17
N LEU A 199 19.97 7.98 -6.28
CA LEU A 199 20.96 8.67 -5.45
C LEU A 199 22.02 9.39 -6.30
N SER A 200 21.70 9.70 -7.57
CA SER A 200 22.65 10.17 -8.56
C SER A 200 23.07 11.64 -8.39
N ASN A 201 22.27 12.46 -7.72
CA ASN A 201 22.57 13.88 -7.53
C ASN A 201 22.94 14.18 -6.08
N ASN A 202 24.21 14.48 -5.81
CA ASN A 202 24.71 14.77 -4.47
C ASN A 202 24.23 16.12 -3.89
N ASP A 203 23.70 17.01 -4.74
CA ASP A 203 23.25 18.35 -4.36
C ASP A 203 21.74 18.46 -4.14
N GLU A 204 21.00 17.37 -4.37
CA GLU A 204 19.56 17.33 -4.20
C GLU A 204 19.13 16.41 -3.07
N VAL A 205 17.96 16.72 -2.51
CA VAL A 205 17.31 15.84 -1.51
C VAL A 205 16.90 14.53 -2.17
N CYS A 206 17.59 13.43 -1.81
CA CYS A 206 17.30 12.09 -2.31
C CYS A 206 16.36 11.29 -1.41
N ALA A 207 16.26 11.67 -0.14
CA ALA A 207 15.45 10.95 0.85
C ALA A 207 14.95 11.86 1.96
N TYR A 208 13.91 11.37 2.65
CA TYR A 208 13.49 11.89 3.94
C TYR A 208 13.58 10.79 4.99
N VAL A 209 14.16 11.11 6.16
CA VAL A 209 14.14 10.22 7.34
C VAL A 209 13.19 10.75 8.40
N ALA A 210 12.38 9.87 8.98
CA ALA A 210 11.44 10.22 10.03
C ALA A 210 12.17 10.66 11.30
N LYS A 211 11.81 11.83 11.84
CA LYS A 211 12.36 12.38 13.09
C LYS A 211 11.67 11.77 14.32
N LYS A 212 12.39 11.68 15.42
CA LYS A 212 11.76 11.51 16.74
C LYS A 212 11.03 12.80 17.10
N THR A 213 9.74 12.74 17.34
CA THR A 213 8.92 13.89 17.71
C THR A 213 7.76 13.45 18.61
N SER A 214 7.32 14.35 19.49
CA SER A 214 6.10 14.20 20.30
C SER A 214 4.85 14.72 19.61
N LEU A 215 5.01 15.34 18.45
CA LEU A 215 3.88 15.86 17.66
C LEU A 215 3.04 14.74 17.13
N LYS A 216 1.74 14.99 16.99
CA LYS A 216 0.74 14.03 16.54
C LYS A 216 0.22 14.41 15.16
N ILE A 217 -0.02 13.40 14.32
CA ILE A 217 -0.64 13.61 13.02
C ILE A 217 -2.11 13.22 13.11
N ASN A 218 -3.01 14.12 12.74
CA ASN A 218 -4.41 13.78 12.54
C ASN A 218 -4.60 13.29 11.11
N PHE A 219 -4.99 12.03 10.95
CA PHE A 219 -5.10 11.37 9.64
C PHE A 219 -6.12 12.02 8.70
N SER A 220 -7.09 12.75 9.23
CA SER A 220 -8.07 13.47 8.41
C SER A 220 -7.57 14.82 7.86
N LYS A 221 -6.42 15.34 8.35
CA LYS A 221 -5.88 16.63 7.91
C LYS A 221 -4.91 16.41 6.74
N ILE A 222 -5.25 16.97 5.59
CA ILE A 222 -4.46 16.89 4.34
C ILE A 222 -3.78 18.24 4.14
N ASN A 223 -2.53 18.25 3.60
CA ASN A 223 -1.76 19.47 3.31
C ASN A 223 -1.64 20.42 4.51
N PHE A 224 -1.42 19.84 5.69
CA PHE A 224 -1.51 20.59 6.95
C PHE A 224 -0.19 20.68 7.70
N TYR A 225 0.62 19.64 7.70
CA TYR A 225 1.81 19.54 8.55
C TYR A 225 3.05 20.01 7.81
N GLU A 226 3.86 20.84 8.49
CA GLU A 226 5.18 21.24 7.98
C GLU A 226 6.14 20.06 7.99
N ILE A 227 6.76 19.80 6.83
CA ILE A 227 7.70 18.69 6.63
C ILE A 227 8.81 18.72 7.70
N LYS A 228 9.44 19.86 7.91
CA LYS A 228 10.59 20.02 8.83
C LYS A 228 10.34 19.60 10.28
N LYS A 229 9.08 19.58 10.74
CA LYS A 229 8.70 19.16 12.08
C LYS A 229 8.71 17.63 12.27
N PHE A 230 8.57 16.86 11.18
CA PHE A 230 8.43 15.41 11.20
C PHE A 230 9.54 14.68 10.44
N TRP A 231 10.15 15.32 9.48
CA TRP A 231 11.11 14.73 8.56
C TRP A 231 12.40 15.53 8.48
N LYS A 232 13.52 14.82 8.31
CA LYS A 232 14.81 15.40 8.00
C LYS A 232 15.15 15.06 6.54
N PRO A 233 15.39 16.05 5.67
CA PRO A 233 15.89 15.80 4.33
C PRO A 233 17.31 15.25 4.38
N LEU A 234 17.65 14.40 3.44
CA LEU A 234 18.98 13.80 3.27
C LEU A 234 19.43 13.98 1.82
N MET A 235 20.70 14.26 1.67
CA MET A 235 21.42 14.24 0.40
C MET A 235 22.32 13.02 0.35
N PRO A 236 22.56 12.41 -0.81
CA PRO A 236 23.51 11.31 -0.92
C PRO A 236 24.94 11.82 -0.72
N LYS A 237 25.84 10.91 -0.39
CA LYS A 237 27.29 11.16 -0.38
C LYS A 237 27.95 10.14 -1.28
N ASN A 238 28.68 10.62 -2.29
CA ASN A 238 29.31 9.76 -3.30
C ASN A 238 28.31 8.75 -3.92
N ASN A 239 27.12 9.24 -4.27
CA ASN A 239 26.01 8.44 -4.81
C ASN A 239 25.54 7.29 -3.89
N CYS A 240 25.76 7.42 -2.58
CA CYS A 240 25.38 6.42 -1.57
C CYS A 240 24.56 7.07 -0.45
N LEU A 241 23.74 6.23 0.21
CA LEU A 241 22.99 6.60 1.40
C LEU A 241 23.04 5.47 2.44
N ILE A 242 23.40 5.79 3.68
CA ILE A 242 23.36 4.84 4.78
C ILE A 242 21.94 4.82 5.36
N ILE A 243 21.31 3.67 5.29
CA ILE A 243 20.04 3.38 5.96
C ILE A 243 20.35 2.85 7.35
N GLU A 244 20.11 3.65 8.37
CA GLU A 244 20.40 3.29 9.76
C GLU A 244 19.34 2.33 10.32
N LYS A 245 19.79 1.43 11.19
CA LYS A 245 18.90 0.46 11.88
C LYS A 245 17.71 1.16 12.54
N ASN A 246 16.53 0.57 12.36
CA ASN A 246 15.26 1.03 12.97
C ASN A 246 14.80 2.44 12.58
N LYS A 247 15.46 3.13 11.64
CA LYS A 247 14.97 4.38 11.07
C LYS A 247 14.11 4.09 9.84
N PHE A 248 13.19 5.00 9.56
CA PHE A 248 12.27 4.90 8.42
C PHE A 248 12.55 6.01 7.42
N TYR A 249 12.68 5.61 6.17
CA TYR A 249 13.07 6.49 5.06
C TYR A 249 12.02 6.48 3.97
N ILE A 250 11.87 7.62 3.31
CA ILE A 250 11.12 7.78 2.07
C ILE A 250 12.11 8.15 0.98
N LEU A 251 12.19 7.35 -0.07
CA LEU A 251 13.03 7.56 -1.26
C LEU A 251 12.17 7.55 -2.52
N LYS A 252 12.75 7.83 -3.66
CA LYS A 252 12.11 7.68 -4.97
C LYS A 252 12.85 6.68 -5.85
N SER A 253 12.14 6.11 -6.80
CA SER A 253 12.76 5.31 -7.86
C SER A 253 13.61 6.18 -8.77
N LYS A 254 14.65 5.58 -9.36
CA LYS A 254 15.46 6.19 -10.42
C LYS A 254 14.68 6.25 -11.73
N GLU A 255 13.93 5.21 -12.00
CA GLU A 255 13.11 5.10 -13.18
C GLU A 255 11.71 5.70 -12.97
N LYS A 256 11.15 6.32 -13.98
CA LYS A 256 9.72 6.57 -14.07
C LYS A 256 9.02 5.32 -14.58
N ILE A 257 7.87 5.00 -14.02
CA ILE A 257 7.05 3.84 -14.37
C ILE A 257 5.69 4.26 -14.91
N CYS A 258 5.12 3.40 -15.75
CA CYS A 258 3.79 3.58 -16.32
C CYS A 258 2.96 2.30 -16.15
N ILE A 259 1.73 2.47 -15.71
CA ILE A 259 0.71 1.40 -15.70
C ILE A 259 -0.34 1.76 -16.75
N PRO A 260 -0.31 1.13 -17.92
CA PRO A 260 -1.30 1.38 -18.97
C PRO A 260 -2.73 1.16 -18.48
N SER A 261 -3.70 1.83 -19.11
CA SER A 261 -5.12 1.78 -18.70
C SER A 261 -5.78 0.40 -18.74
N ASN A 262 -5.15 -0.57 -19.41
CA ASN A 262 -5.61 -1.97 -19.51
C ASN A 262 -4.88 -2.93 -18.56
N LEU A 263 -3.99 -2.42 -17.71
CA LEU A 263 -3.23 -3.19 -16.73
C LEU A 263 -3.40 -2.58 -15.33
N ALA A 264 -3.09 -3.37 -14.32
CA ALA A 264 -2.86 -2.92 -12.95
C ALA A 264 -1.47 -3.37 -12.52
N GLY A 265 -0.90 -2.71 -11.51
CA GLY A 265 0.41 -3.06 -10.97
C GLY A 265 0.37 -3.28 -9.47
N GLU A 266 1.32 -4.06 -8.99
CA GLU A 266 1.59 -4.25 -7.56
C GLU A 266 3.09 -4.23 -7.31
N MET A 267 3.55 -3.37 -6.41
CA MET A 267 4.93 -3.37 -5.98
C MET A 267 5.16 -4.51 -4.99
N ILE A 268 6.10 -5.36 -5.31
CA ILE A 268 6.52 -6.46 -4.45
C ILE A 268 7.91 -6.13 -3.91
N PRO A 269 8.15 -6.27 -2.61
CA PRO A 269 9.48 -6.12 -2.04
C PRO A 269 10.49 -7.00 -2.76
N TYR A 270 11.70 -6.52 -2.90
CA TYR A 270 12.76 -7.32 -3.50
C TYR A 270 13.09 -8.52 -2.61
N ASP A 271 13.57 -9.61 -3.21
CA ASP A 271 13.82 -10.88 -2.56
C ASP A 271 14.86 -10.77 -1.43
N THR A 272 14.69 -11.55 -0.38
CA THR A 272 15.55 -11.60 0.83
C THR A 272 17.02 -11.92 0.55
N GLY A 273 17.37 -12.41 -0.64
CA GLY A 273 18.75 -12.66 -1.08
C GLY A 273 19.63 -11.41 -1.21
N ILE A 274 19.09 -10.20 -1.05
CA ILE A 274 19.83 -8.92 -1.19
C ILE A 274 20.09 -8.25 0.14
N GLY A 275 19.72 -8.86 1.24
CA GLY A 275 19.91 -8.35 2.59
C GLY A 275 18.61 -8.16 3.36
N ASP A 276 18.72 -7.80 4.64
CA ASP A 276 17.59 -7.57 5.56
C ASP A 276 16.88 -6.23 5.34
N PHE A 277 16.95 -5.78 4.11
CA PHE A 277 16.37 -4.55 3.63
C PHE A 277 14.94 -4.80 3.14
N ARG A 278 13.96 -4.17 3.74
CA ARG A 278 12.56 -4.26 3.33
C ARG A 278 12.08 -2.91 2.79
N ALA A 279 11.63 -2.91 1.55
CA ALA A 279 10.69 -1.90 1.10
C ALA A 279 9.35 -2.21 1.79
N HIS A 280 8.93 -1.34 2.70
CA HIS A 280 7.88 -1.68 3.65
C HIS A 280 6.53 -1.37 3.07
N TYR A 281 5.76 -1.50 2.52
CA TYR A 281 4.39 -1.19 2.06
C TYR A 281 4.29 -1.26 0.55
N ALA A 282 4.35 -2.49 0.04
CA ALA A 282 3.97 -2.76 -1.32
C ALA A 282 2.57 -2.21 -1.58
N GLY A 283 2.45 -1.27 -2.51
CA GLY A 283 1.19 -0.62 -2.85
C GLY A 283 0.65 -1.12 -4.18
N PHE A 284 -0.66 -1.00 -4.36
CA PHE A 284 -1.27 -1.15 -5.66
C PHE A 284 -1.03 0.09 -6.51
N PHE A 285 -0.73 -0.15 -7.78
CA PHE A 285 -0.76 0.85 -8.82
C PHE A 285 -2.01 0.61 -9.67
N ASP A 286 -2.85 1.61 -9.76
CA ASP A 286 -4.08 1.53 -10.54
C ASP A 286 -3.82 1.82 -12.04
N PRO A 287 -4.71 1.32 -12.92
CA PRO A 287 -4.69 1.65 -14.35
C PRO A 287 -4.60 3.15 -14.60
N GLY A 288 -3.64 3.60 -15.40
CA GLY A 288 -3.37 5.00 -15.71
C GLY A 288 -2.31 5.68 -14.86
N PHE A 289 -1.75 5.01 -13.84
CA PHE A 289 -0.66 5.61 -13.05
C PHE A 289 0.58 5.85 -13.94
N GLY A 290 1.02 7.10 -13.99
CA GLY A 290 2.18 7.51 -14.79
C GLY A 290 1.95 7.52 -16.31
N ASP A 291 0.74 7.34 -16.80
CA ASP A 291 0.45 7.39 -18.22
C ASP A 291 0.23 8.86 -18.68
N PRO A 292 0.87 9.35 -19.78
CA PRO A 292 1.82 8.66 -20.67
C PRO A 292 3.31 8.85 -20.32
N GLU A 293 3.71 9.84 -19.50
CA GLU A 293 5.10 10.32 -19.38
C GLU A 293 5.91 9.61 -18.28
N GLY A 294 5.29 8.66 -17.61
CA GLY A 294 5.85 7.99 -16.45
C GLY A 294 5.78 8.83 -15.17
N SER A 295 5.71 8.16 -14.03
CA SER A 295 5.77 8.75 -12.70
C SER A 295 6.75 8.00 -11.83
N TYR A 296 7.46 8.70 -10.95
CA TYR A 296 8.35 8.03 -10.01
C TYR A 296 7.57 7.21 -8.98
N ALA A 297 8.08 6.02 -8.67
CA ALA A 297 7.61 5.27 -7.52
C ALA A 297 8.25 5.82 -6.24
N VAL A 298 7.48 5.94 -5.19
CA VAL A 298 8.00 6.28 -3.86
C VAL A 298 8.23 5.00 -3.09
N LEU A 299 9.38 4.92 -2.45
CA LEU A 299 9.94 3.74 -1.82
C LEU A 299 10.01 3.98 -0.31
N GLU A 300 9.38 3.12 0.44
CA GLU A 300 9.27 3.17 1.91
C GLU A 300 10.24 2.16 2.50
N VAL A 301 11.32 2.65 3.10
CA VAL A 301 12.50 1.84 3.35
C VAL A 301 12.86 1.78 4.83
N LYS A 302 13.15 0.58 5.32
CA LYS A 302 13.64 0.34 6.67
C LYS A 302 14.53 -0.90 6.70
N THR A 303 15.62 -0.86 7.47
CA THR A 303 16.38 -2.04 7.90
C THR A 303 16.15 -2.32 9.39
N ASN A 304 16.09 -3.58 9.78
CA ASN A 304 15.80 -3.99 11.15
C ASN A 304 17.04 -4.53 11.87
N GLU A 305 17.96 -5.18 11.16
CA GLU A 305 19.10 -5.87 11.78
C GLU A 305 20.37 -5.02 11.78
N LEU A 306 20.88 -4.65 10.62
CA LEU A 306 22.12 -3.89 10.46
C LEU A 306 21.88 -2.61 9.66
N PRO A 307 22.70 -1.55 9.88
CA PRO A 307 22.76 -0.47 8.92
C PRO A 307 23.14 -1.00 7.53
N PHE A 308 22.55 -0.40 6.48
CA PHE A 308 22.76 -0.84 5.10
C PHE A 308 23.17 0.34 4.21
N ILE A 309 24.16 0.14 3.38
CA ILE A 309 24.56 1.13 2.36
C ILE A 309 23.76 0.88 1.10
N LEU A 310 22.96 1.87 0.72
CA LEU A 310 22.32 1.92 -0.59
C LEU A 310 23.21 2.67 -1.57
N GLU A 311 23.39 2.11 -2.76
CA GLU A 311 24.10 2.73 -3.87
C GLU A 311 23.12 3.17 -4.95
N ASP A 312 23.51 4.20 -5.71
CA ASP A 312 22.71 4.66 -6.83
C ASP A 312 22.43 3.56 -7.84
N GLY A 313 21.18 3.44 -8.25
CA GLY A 313 20.76 2.43 -9.21
C GLY A 313 20.66 1.02 -8.65
N GLN A 314 20.84 0.81 -7.33
CA GLN A 314 20.60 -0.47 -6.70
C GLN A 314 19.11 -0.83 -6.78
N THR A 315 18.78 -2.04 -7.25
CA THR A 315 17.40 -2.54 -7.32
C THR A 315 16.89 -2.84 -5.92
N ILE A 316 15.70 -2.32 -5.57
CA ILE A 316 15.12 -2.47 -4.23
C ILE A 316 13.68 -2.99 -4.23
N ALA A 317 13.02 -2.99 -5.37
CA ALA A 317 11.67 -3.49 -5.51
C ALA A 317 11.42 -4.03 -6.92
N ARG A 318 10.31 -4.74 -7.09
CA ARG A 318 9.78 -5.16 -8.39
C ARG A 318 8.32 -4.78 -8.50
N ILE A 319 7.86 -4.52 -9.73
CA ILE A 319 6.45 -4.33 -10.02
C ILE A 319 5.98 -5.52 -10.84
N LYS A 320 4.97 -6.22 -10.30
CA LYS A 320 4.21 -7.23 -11.01
C LYS A 320 3.02 -6.57 -11.67
N TYR A 321 2.80 -6.89 -12.94
CA TYR A 321 1.65 -6.37 -13.69
C TYR A 321 0.56 -7.44 -13.77
N GLU A 322 -0.68 -6.98 -13.71
CA GLU A 322 -1.89 -7.80 -13.73
C GLU A 322 -2.77 -7.41 -14.92
N LYS A 323 -3.34 -8.42 -15.60
CA LYS A 323 -4.40 -8.16 -16.59
C LYS A 323 -5.69 -7.78 -15.89
N LEU A 324 -6.36 -6.78 -16.41
CA LEU A 324 -7.75 -6.48 -16.02
C LEU A 324 -8.70 -7.51 -16.63
N ASN A 325 -9.82 -7.78 -15.95
CA ASN A 325 -10.84 -8.68 -16.49
C ASN A 325 -11.64 -8.06 -17.64
N LYS A 326 -11.67 -6.72 -17.74
CA LYS A 326 -12.26 -5.92 -18.81
C LYS A 326 -11.71 -4.50 -18.80
N LYS A 327 -12.04 -3.69 -19.78
CA LYS A 327 -11.71 -2.26 -19.82
C LYS A 327 -12.47 -1.54 -18.70
N THR A 328 -11.79 -0.62 -18.00
CA THR A 328 -12.41 0.26 -17.00
C THR A 328 -12.78 1.61 -17.62
N SER A 329 -13.87 2.21 -17.15
CA SER A 329 -14.23 3.59 -17.49
C SER A 329 -13.50 4.64 -16.65
N VAL A 330 -12.87 4.21 -15.55
CA VAL A 330 -12.20 5.08 -14.58
C VAL A 330 -10.71 4.80 -14.58
N VAL A 331 -9.89 5.81 -14.80
CA VAL A 331 -8.42 5.73 -14.88
C VAL A 331 -7.82 6.66 -13.83
N TYR A 332 -6.70 6.24 -13.27
CA TYR A 332 -5.96 7.05 -12.27
C TYR A 332 -5.48 8.35 -12.91
N GLY A 333 -5.69 9.47 -12.22
CA GLY A 333 -5.24 10.78 -12.67
C GLY A 333 -6.17 11.52 -13.65
N SER A 334 -7.16 10.87 -14.25
CA SER A 334 -8.06 11.54 -15.19
C SER A 334 -9.50 11.70 -14.67
N ASN A 335 -10.06 10.66 -14.07
CA ASN A 335 -11.47 10.63 -13.66
C ASN A 335 -11.66 10.60 -12.15
N ILE A 336 -10.58 10.50 -11.38
CA ILE A 336 -10.56 10.51 -9.92
C ILE A 336 -9.45 11.42 -9.43
N ASN A 337 -9.70 12.11 -8.31
CA ASN A 337 -8.66 12.86 -7.61
C ASN A 337 -7.54 11.92 -7.17
N SER A 338 -6.40 11.99 -7.86
CA SER A 338 -5.19 11.24 -7.52
C SER A 338 -4.27 12.12 -6.67
N ASN A 339 -3.70 11.54 -5.59
CA ASN A 339 -2.77 12.29 -4.75
C ASN A 339 -1.33 12.23 -5.26
N TYR A 340 -1.01 11.33 -6.19
CA TYR A 340 0.37 10.96 -6.50
C TYR A 340 0.66 10.77 -8.00
N GLN A 341 -0.18 11.35 -8.88
CA GLN A 341 0.11 11.42 -10.31
C GLN A 341 1.27 12.40 -10.55
N ASN A 342 2.18 12.06 -11.46
CA ASN A 342 3.37 12.87 -11.83
C ASN A 342 4.23 13.29 -10.62
N GLN A 343 4.26 12.44 -9.58
CA GLN A 343 5.01 12.73 -8.37
C GLN A 343 6.54 12.64 -8.60
N LYS A 344 7.26 13.46 -7.85
CA LYS A 344 8.69 13.32 -7.57
C LYS A 344 8.89 12.60 -6.23
N LEU A 345 9.93 12.93 -5.49
CA LEU A 345 10.07 12.50 -4.09
C LEU A 345 8.98 13.16 -3.25
N ALA A 346 7.97 12.39 -2.90
CA ALA A 346 6.77 12.90 -2.23
C ALA A 346 6.51 12.18 -0.91
N LEU A 347 6.31 12.95 0.14
CA LEU A 347 5.82 12.45 1.44
C LEU A 347 4.33 12.13 1.38
N SER A 348 3.76 11.68 2.51
CA SER A 348 2.33 11.48 2.61
C SER A 348 1.56 12.78 2.41
N LYS A 349 0.40 12.70 1.77
CA LYS A 349 -0.51 13.85 1.49
C LYS A 349 -0.87 14.73 2.70
N HIS A 350 -0.50 14.35 3.90
CA HIS A 350 -0.73 15.11 5.13
C HIS A 350 0.24 16.28 5.30
N PHE A 351 1.38 16.25 4.59
CA PHE A 351 2.43 17.26 4.63
C PHE A 351 2.28 18.29 3.51
N LYS A 352 2.77 19.52 3.76
CA LYS A 352 2.83 20.64 2.84
C LYS A 352 4.26 21.17 2.71
#